data_dbd752c647dcaee97ab2aef18f084a70
#
_entry.id   dbd752c647dcaee97ab2aef18f084a70
#
_cell.length_a   1.000
_cell.length_b   1.000
_cell.length_c   1.000
_cell.angle_alpha   90.00
_cell.angle_beta   90.00
_cell.angle_gamma   90.00
#
_symmetry.space_group_name_H-M   'P 1'
#
loop_
_entity.id
_entity.type
_entity.pdbx_description
1 polymer ?
#
loop_
_entity_poly.entity_id
_entity_poly.type
_entity_poly.pdbx_seq_one_letter_code
_entity_poly.pdbx_strand_id
1 'polypeptide(L)'
;MRVLVTANLVPFMRGGADYHIEGVTRALRRHGHEVELLRLPFRFQPEADIQRAMDYAETLDFTAPNGVAIDKVVSLQFPGYGVRHPDHVVWVMHQHRAVYELWEDEPGKDESGEDDQASAAQRELRDAIHAYDNRHLARASRLFANSRRVAERLAHYNELTATPLYHPPFDAERFYCDEDWGYVFCPSRLESLKRQDLLIEAARHLKSPARILIAGDGGQRGHYQQLIERHRLHDRVRLTGRFSEAEKRAWYAHALAVFFGPRDEDYGYITLEAMLSGKPVITCEDSGGPREFVEHDETGWVLPAEPEAIAAAIDQAWADRARSAEMGRAGQAAYHRAGIGWQQVVATLLGEGA
;
A
#
# COMPACT_ATOMS: atom_id res chain seq x y z
N MET A 1 -26.69 9.97 -7.05
CA MET A 1 -26.85 8.84 -6.10
C MET A 1 -26.40 9.30 -4.72
N ARG A 2 -27.00 8.76 -3.68
CA ARG A 2 -26.51 8.84 -2.29
C ARG A 2 -25.64 7.63 -2.01
N VAL A 3 -24.37 7.87 -1.76
CA VAL A 3 -23.37 6.83 -1.55
C VAL A 3 -22.80 6.95 -0.13
N LEU A 4 -22.87 5.88 0.63
CA LEU A 4 -22.19 5.79 1.91
C LEU A 4 -20.85 5.06 1.73
N VAL A 5 -19.74 5.71 2.10
CA VAL A 5 -18.42 5.08 2.16
C VAL A 5 -18.14 4.68 3.60
N THR A 6 -17.77 3.42 3.84
CA THR A 6 -17.36 2.96 5.18
C THR A 6 -15.86 2.68 5.22
N ALA A 7 -15.19 3.14 6.27
CA ALA A 7 -13.77 2.96 6.49
C ALA A 7 -13.42 3.02 7.98
N ASN A 8 -12.19 2.71 8.34
CA ASN A 8 -11.74 2.77 9.72
C ASN A 8 -11.22 4.16 10.11
N LEU A 9 -11.34 4.46 11.40
CA LEU A 9 -10.66 5.55 12.07
C LEU A 9 -9.65 4.97 13.05
N VAL A 10 -8.37 5.08 12.74
CA VAL A 10 -7.29 4.84 13.69
C VAL A 10 -6.73 6.20 14.11
N PRO A 11 -7.00 6.69 15.34
CA PRO A 11 -6.65 8.05 15.72
C PRO A 11 -5.15 8.34 15.60
N PHE A 12 -4.81 9.50 15.02
CA PHE A 12 -3.44 10.02 14.87
C PHE A 12 -2.49 9.17 13.99
N MET A 13 -2.97 8.08 13.39
CA MET A 13 -2.23 7.31 12.39
C MET A 13 -2.71 7.70 11.00
N ARG A 14 -1.80 8.23 10.18
CA ARG A 14 -2.05 8.53 8.77
C ARG A 14 -1.15 7.70 7.88
N GLY A 15 -1.69 7.27 6.75
CA GLY A 15 -0.94 6.46 5.79
C GLY A 15 -1.68 6.30 4.46
N GLY A 16 -1.25 5.33 3.66
CA GLY A 16 -1.84 5.05 2.35
C GLY A 16 -3.35 4.82 2.38
N ALA A 17 -3.86 4.20 3.46
CA ALA A 17 -5.29 4.00 3.65
C ALA A 17 -6.09 5.32 3.68
N ASP A 18 -5.57 6.36 4.34
CA ASP A 18 -6.26 7.66 4.38
C ASP A 18 -6.31 8.31 3.00
N TYR A 19 -5.23 8.21 2.20
CA TYR A 19 -5.22 8.71 0.81
C TYR A 19 -6.24 7.99 -0.06
N HIS A 20 -6.41 6.67 0.12
CA HIS A 20 -7.44 5.90 -0.58
C HIS A 20 -8.84 6.38 -0.18
N ILE A 21 -9.14 6.46 1.13
CA ILE A 21 -10.44 6.88 1.66
C ILE A 21 -10.80 8.30 1.19
N GLU A 22 -9.87 9.23 1.34
CA GLU A 22 -10.05 10.64 0.94
C GLU A 22 -10.19 10.75 -0.59
N GLY A 23 -9.40 9.98 -1.33
CA GLY A 23 -9.40 9.95 -2.78
C GLY A 23 -10.74 9.50 -3.35
N VAL A 24 -11.24 8.33 -2.94
CA VAL A 24 -12.52 7.81 -3.44
C VAL A 24 -13.70 8.70 -3.01
N THR A 25 -13.70 9.19 -1.77
CA THR A 25 -14.75 10.09 -1.28
C THR A 25 -14.80 11.39 -2.09
N ARG A 26 -13.63 11.99 -2.34
CA ARG A 26 -13.49 13.19 -3.17
C ARG A 26 -13.92 12.94 -4.62
N ALA A 27 -13.50 11.81 -5.18
CA ALA A 27 -13.82 11.43 -6.54
C ALA A 27 -15.33 11.26 -6.75
N LEU A 28 -16.00 10.51 -5.89
CA LEU A 28 -17.45 10.33 -5.93
C LEU A 28 -18.19 11.69 -5.87
N ARG A 29 -17.77 12.59 -4.96
CA ARG A 29 -18.35 13.94 -4.87
C ARG A 29 -18.12 14.77 -6.12
N ARG A 30 -16.92 14.72 -6.72
CA ARG A 30 -16.60 15.43 -7.97
C ARG A 30 -17.41 14.93 -9.17
N HIS A 31 -17.86 13.68 -9.14
CA HIS A 31 -18.75 13.10 -10.16
C HIS A 31 -20.24 13.34 -9.87
N GLY A 32 -20.56 14.24 -8.94
CA GLY A 32 -21.94 14.70 -8.70
C GLY A 32 -22.77 13.81 -7.78
N HIS A 33 -22.13 12.90 -7.01
CA HIS A 33 -22.83 12.08 -6.03
C HIS A 33 -22.86 12.76 -4.65
N GLU A 34 -23.96 12.55 -3.93
CA GLU A 34 -24.11 12.91 -2.52
C GLU A 34 -23.40 11.81 -1.69
N VAL A 35 -22.33 12.17 -0.96
CA VAL A 35 -21.46 11.18 -0.32
C VAL A 35 -21.26 11.46 1.16
N GLU A 36 -21.62 10.49 1.97
CA GLU A 36 -21.27 10.42 3.39
C GLU A 36 -20.12 9.47 3.62
N LEU A 37 -19.21 9.83 4.54
CA LEU A 37 -18.11 8.99 4.98
C LEU A 37 -18.33 8.61 6.43
N LEU A 38 -18.56 7.33 6.67
CA LEU A 38 -18.61 6.75 8.00
C LEU A 38 -17.25 6.14 8.35
N ARG A 39 -16.60 6.66 9.37
CA ARG A 39 -15.37 6.10 9.90
C ARG A 39 -15.65 5.40 11.23
N LEU A 40 -15.48 4.08 11.24
CA LEU A 40 -15.63 3.25 12.44
C LEU A 40 -14.34 3.29 13.26
N PRO A 41 -14.39 3.61 14.57
CA PRO A 41 -13.21 3.52 15.42
C PRO A 41 -12.66 2.10 15.41
N PHE A 42 -11.35 1.97 15.16
CA PHE A 42 -10.69 0.68 15.09
C PHE A 42 -9.41 0.65 15.91
N ARG A 43 -9.18 -0.45 16.61
CA ARG A 43 -7.96 -0.75 17.36
C ARG A 43 -7.45 -2.12 16.97
N PHE A 44 -6.14 -2.22 16.75
CA PHE A 44 -5.48 -3.50 16.47
C PHE A 44 -5.29 -4.37 17.71
N GLN A 45 -5.35 -3.77 18.89
CA GLN A 45 -5.22 -4.43 20.19
C GLN A 45 -6.07 -3.71 21.24
N PRO A 46 -6.55 -4.40 22.30
CA PRO A 46 -6.49 -5.87 22.48
C PRO A 46 -7.44 -6.61 21.53
N GLU A 47 -7.27 -7.92 21.38
CA GLU A 47 -8.06 -8.80 20.49
C GLU A 47 -9.57 -8.67 20.70
N ALA A 48 -10.01 -8.52 21.95
CA ALA A 48 -11.41 -8.28 22.27
C ALA A 48 -12.01 -7.00 21.64
N ASP A 49 -11.17 -6.00 21.30
CA ASP A 49 -11.64 -4.78 20.61
C ASP A 49 -11.93 -5.07 19.14
N ILE A 50 -11.19 -6.00 18.53
CA ILE A 50 -11.41 -6.44 17.15
C ILE A 50 -12.75 -7.19 17.08
N GLN A 51 -13.00 -8.11 17.99
CA GLN A 51 -14.29 -8.83 18.06
C GLN A 51 -15.45 -7.85 18.23
N ARG A 52 -15.33 -6.90 19.18
CA ARG A 52 -16.38 -5.87 19.37
C ARG A 52 -16.59 -5.00 18.12
N ALA A 53 -15.54 -4.72 17.36
CA ALA A 53 -15.66 -3.94 16.12
C ALA A 53 -16.40 -4.73 15.02
N MET A 54 -16.16 -6.04 14.91
CA MET A 54 -16.92 -6.93 14.02
C MET A 54 -18.39 -6.97 14.42
N ASP A 55 -18.68 -7.27 15.69
CA ASP A 55 -20.05 -7.35 16.21
C ASP A 55 -20.81 -6.03 16.00
N TYR A 56 -20.14 -4.91 16.27
CA TYR A 56 -20.73 -3.58 16.05
C TYR A 56 -21.05 -3.32 14.56
N ALA A 57 -20.14 -3.62 13.65
CA ALA A 57 -20.37 -3.43 12.22
C ALA A 57 -21.60 -4.21 11.74
N GLU A 58 -21.82 -5.43 12.23
CA GLU A 58 -22.98 -6.27 11.88
C GLU A 58 -24.32 -5.70 12.38
N THR A 59 -24.32 -4.85 13.40
CA THR A 59 -25.56 -4.19 13.88
C THR A 59 -26.00 -3.05 12.99
N LEU A 60 -25.14 -2.53 12.12
CA LEU A 60 -25.42 -1.34 11.32
C LEU A 60 -26.18 -1.70 10.03
N ASP A 61 -27.39 -1.18 9.91
CA ASP A 61 -28.23 -1.30 8.72
C ASP A 61 -28.40 0.07 8.06
N PHE A 62 -27.95 0.16 6.81
CA PHE A 62 -27.99 1.39 6.02
C PHE A 62 -28.99 1.35 4.86
N THR A 63 -29.96 0.46 4.88
CA THR A 63 -30.99 0.39 3.85
C THR A 63 -31.79 1.69 3.76
N ALA A 64 -32.26 2.20 4.89
CA ALA A 64 -32.97 3.49 4.94
C ALA A 64 -32.90 4.11 6.36
N PRO A 65 -31.72 4.53 6.83
CA PRO A 65 -31.58 5.12 8.17
C PRO A 65 -32.42 6.40 8.27
N ASN A 66 -33.22 6.49 9.33
CA ASN A 66 -34.15 7.60 9.55
C ASN A 66 -35.11 7.89 8.37
N GLY A 67 -35.45 6.87 7.57
CA GLY A 67 -36.30 7.02 6.39
C GLY A 67 -35.63 7.61 5.17
N VAL A 68 -34.32 7.84 5.20
CA VAL A 68 -33.54 8.33 4.05
C VAL A 68 -32.91 7.14 3.33
N ALA A 69 -33.34 6.92 2.07
CA ALA A 69 -32.75 5.85 1.26
C ALA A 69 -31.31 6.19 0.89
N ILE A 70 -30.42 5.20 1.07
CA ILE A 70 -29.06 5.18 0.54
C ILE A 70 -29.07 4.32 -0.71
N ASP A 71 -28.50 4.81 -1.82
CA ASP A 71 -28.52 4.07 -3.09
C ASP A 71 -27.43 2.97 -3.12
N LYS A 72 -26.30 3.21 -2.46
CA LYS A 72 -25.15 2.30 -2.48
C LYS A 72 -24.25 2.47 -1.25
N VAL A 73 -23.73 1.36 -0.75
CA VAL A 73 -22.64 1.35 0.24
C VAL A 73 -21.34 0.88 -0.42
N VAL A 74 -20.23 1.58 -0.18
CA VAL A 74 -18.89 1.19 -0.60
C VAL A 74 -18.03 1.01 0.64
N SER A 75 -17.64 -0.22 0.95
CA SER A 75 -16.80 -0.52 2.09
C SER A 75 -15.36 -0.78 1.67
N LEU A 76 -14.40 -0.19 2.40
CA LEU A 76 -12.98 -0.19 2.02
C LEU A 76 -12.10 -1.06 2.90
N GLN A 77 -12.48 -1.32 4.15
CA GLN A 77 -11.63 -1.95 5.16
C GLN A 77 -12.41 -2.89 6.08
N PHE A 78 -11.70 -3.92 6.56
CA PHE A 78 -12.15 -4.73 7.70
C PHE A 78 -12.27 -3.87 8.97
N PRO A 79 -13.33 -4.02 9.79
CA PRO A 79 -14.51 -4.84 9.60
C PRO A 79 -15.70 -4.09 8.97
N GLY A 80 -15.48 -2.89 8.40
CA GLY A 80 -16.52 -2.00 7.91
C GLY A 80 -17.45 -2.61 6.84
N TYR A 81 -17.07 -3.71 6.20
CA TYR A 81 -17.93 -4.42 5.25
C TYR A 81 -18.92 -5.39 5.91
N GLY A 82 -18.95 -5.48 7.24
CA GLY A 82 -20.00 -6.20 7.97
C GLY A 82 -21.36 -5.52 7.98
N VAL A 83 -21.44 -4.25 7.59
CA VAL A 83 -22.68 -3.48 7.53
C VAL A 83 -23.68 -4.07 6.54
N ARG A 84 -24.97 -3.77 6.72
CA ARG A 84 -26.06 -4.28 5.88
C ARG A 84 -26.54 -3.24 4.89
N HIS A 85 -26.57 -3.62 3.61
CA HIS A 85 -27.20 -2.83 2.54
C HIS A 85 -27.46 -3.76 1.32
N PRO A 86 -28.58 -3.59 0.58
CA PRO A 86 -28.90 -4.42 -0.58
C PRO A 86 -27.94 -4.25 -1.75
N ASP A 87 -27.42 -3.05 -2.00
CA ASP A 87 -26.36 -2.78 -3.00
C ASP A 87 -25.06 -2.37 -2.27
N HIS A 88 -24.32 -3.39 -1.87
CA HIS A 88 -23.08 -3.26 -1.09
C HIS A 88 -21.88 -3.67 -1.92
N VAL A 89 -21.09 -2.70 -2.35
CA VAL A 89 -19.81 -2.90 -3.03
C VAL A 89 -18.71 -2.93 -1.99
N VAL A 90 -17.83 -3.92 -2.07
CA VAL A 90 -16.63 -3.98 -1.20
C VAL A 90 -15.39 -3.82 -2.06
N TRP A 91 -14.54 -2.88 -1.68
CA TRP A 91 -13.25 -2.64 -2.32
C TRP A 91 -12.13 -2.80 -1.29
N VAL A 92 -11.62 -4.01 -1.19
CA VAL A 92 -10.64 -4.41 -0.16
C VAL A 92 -9.30 -3.74 -0.40
N MET A 93 -8.82 -2.99 0.60
CA MET A 93 -7.45 -2.45 0.61
C MET A 93 -6.45 -3.54 1.00
N HIS A 94 -6.75 -4.26 2.04
CA HIS A 94 -6.06 -5.43 2.58
C HIS A 94 -6.98 -6.14 3.57
N GLN A 95 -6.72 -7.41 3.79
CA GLN A 95 -7.31 -8.19 4.88
C GLN A 95 -6.68 -7.78 6.23
N HIS A 96 -7.14 -8.34 7.32
CA HIS A 96 -6.46 -8.19 8.62
C HIS A 96 -5.20 -9.07 8.64
N ARG A 97 -4.11 -8.57 8.07
CA ARG A 97 -2.88 -9.29 7.69
C ARG A 97 -2.30 -10.18 8.79
N ALA A 98 -2.46 -9.79 10.06
CA ALA A 98 -1.95 -10.55 11.20
C ALA A 98 -2.54 -11.96 11.36
N VAL A 99 -3.70 -12.23 10.73
CA VAL A 99 -4.36 -13.56 10.78
C VAL A 99 -4.36 -14.27 9.42
N TYR A 100 -3.64 -13.72 8.43
CA TYR A 100 -3.46 -14.26 7.08
C TYR A 100 -1.97 -14.48 6.82
N GLU A 101 -1.40 -13.83 5.83
CA GLU A 101 -0.01 -14.04 5.41
C GLU A 101 1.03 -13.76 6.52
N LEU A 102 0.78 -12.78 7.40
CA LEU A 102 1.70 -12.52 8.52
C LEU A 102 1.59 -13.56 9.64
N TRP A 103 0.48 -14.29 9.71
CA TRP A 103 0.36 -15.42 10.62
C TRP A 103 1.27 -16.58 10.21
N GLU A 104 1.39 -16.84 8.90
CA GLU A 104 2.25 -17.88 8.35
C GLU A 104 3.74 -17.55 8.47
N ASP A 105 4.05 -16.24 8.50
CA ASP A 105 5.41 -15.71 8.53
C ASP A 105 5.97 -15.50 9.94
N GLU A 106 5.23 -15.81 11.02
CA GLU A 106 5.73 -15.59 12.38
C GLU A 106 6.98 -16.43 12.69
N PRO A 107 8.07 -15.81 13.25
CA PRO A 107 9.24 -16.54 13.68
C PRO A 107 8.89 -17.41 14.89
N GLY A 108 8.90 -18.70 14.72
CA GLY A 108 8.63 -19.69 15.78
C GLY A 108 7.78 -20.86 15.35
N LYS A 109 7.32 -20.88 14.10
CA LYS A 109 6.81 -22.11 13.49
C LYS A 109 7.99 -23.06 13.29
N ASP A 110 7.93 -24.22 13.93
CA ASP A 110 8.87 -25.30 13.63
C ASP A 110 8.61 -25.84 12.21
N GLU A 111 9.54 -26.69 11.72
CA GLU A 111 9.40 -27.32 10.40
C GLU A 111 8.15 -28.24 10.28
N SER A 112 7.46 -28.53 11.40
CA SER A 112 6.22 -29.30 11.43
C SER A 112 4.98 -28.44 11.17
N GLY A 113 5.10 -27.11 11.20
CA GLY A 113 3.98 -26.19 10.96
C GLY A 113 3.00 -26.10 12.14
N GLU A 114 3.33 -26.68 13.28
CA GLU A 114 2.51 -26.59 14.49
C GLU A 114 2.77 -25.25 15.19
N ASP A 115 1.69 -24.56 15.47
CA ASP A 115 1.63 -23.21 16.01
C ASP A 115 1.75 -23.22 17.54
N ASP A 116 2.91 -23.65 18.03
CA ASP A 116 3.14 -23.90 19.46
C ASP A 116 3.20 -22.61 20.31
N GLN A 117 3.25 -21.42 19.65
CA GLN A 117 3.36 -20.13 20.33
C GLN A 117 2.10 -19.25 20.32
N ALA A 118 1.15 -19.50 19.42
CA ALA A 118 -0.09 -18.73 19.43
C ALA A 118 -1.01 -19.15 20.57
N SER A 119 -1.52 -18.18 21.33
CA SER A 119 -2.49 -18.45 22.39
C SER A 119 -3.81 -18.97 21.81
N ALA A 120 -4.57 -19.72 22.62
CA ALA A 120 -5.91 -20.16 22.22
C ALA A 120 -6.79 -18.99 21.77
N ALA A 121 -6.70 -17.85 22.46
CA ALA A 121 -7.44 -16.62 22.11
C ALA A 121 -7.05 -16.07 20.73
N GLN A 122 -5.78 -16.13 20.36
CA GLN A 122 -5.32 -15.68 19.03
C GLN A 122 -5.86 -16.60 17.92
N ARG A 123 -5.87 -17.92 18.14
CA ARG A 123 -6.47 -18.87 17.18
C ARG A 123 -7.97 -18.66 17.04
N GLU A 124 -8.70 -18.49 18.16
CA GLU A 124 -10.13 -18.18 18.14
C GLU A 124 -10.42 -16.89 17.38
N LEU A 125 -9.63 -15.84 17.60
CA LEU A 125 -9.76 -14.58 16.87
C LEU A 125 -9.51 -14.75 15.37
N ARG A 126 -8.45 -15.50 14.99
CA ARG A 126 -8.17 -15.82 13.60
C ARG A 126 -9.37 -16.49 12.92
N ASP A 127 -9.87 -17.55 13.54
CA ASP A 127 -11.01 -18.30 12.99
C ASP A 127 -12.28 -17.45 12.91
N ALA A 128 -12.51 -16.57 13.90
CA ALA A 128 -13.62 -15.62 13.89
C ALA A 128 -13.49 -14.60 12.76
N ILE A 129 -12.29 -14.05 12.51
CA ILE A 129 -12.06 -13.12 11.40
C ILE A 129 -12.23 -13.81 10.06
N HIS A 130 -11.68 -15.01 9.87
CA HIS A 130 -11.87 -15.78 8.63
C HIS A 130 -13.36 -16.06 8.35
N ALA A 131 -14.11 -16.48 9.37
CA ALA A 131 -15.55 -16.71 9.25
C ALA A 131 -16.33 -15.43 8.93
N TYR A 132 -15.93 -14.31 9.53
CA TYR A 132 -16.48 -12.98 9.27
C TYR A 132 -16.23 -12.54 7.83
N ASP A 133 -14.98 -12.60 7.38
CA ASP A 133 -14.58 -12.21 6.04
C ASP A 133 -15.30 -13.05 4.99
N ASN A 134 -15.27 -14.38 5.12
CA ASN A 134 -15.95 -15.29 4.19
C ASN A 134 -17.44 -15.00 4.09
N ARG A 135 -18.11 -14.71 5.22
CA ARG A 135 -19.54 -14.40 5.23
C ARG A 135 -19.86 -13.05 4.58
N HIS A 136 -19.08 -12.01 4.89
CA HIS A 136 -19.42 -10.65 4.48
C HIS A 136 -18.91 -10.30 3.07
N LEU A 137 -17.72 -10.75 2.71
CA LEU A 137 -17.16 -10.51 1.37
C LEU A 137 -17.93 -11.29 0.29
N ALA A 138 -18.38 -12.52 0.59
CA ALA A 138 -19.18 -13.31 -0.34
C ALA A 138 -20.58 -12.70 -0.63
N ARG A 139 -21.09 -11.85 0.27
CA ARG A 139 -22.38 -11.16 0.08
C ARG A 139 -22.29 -9.85 -0.67
N ALA A 140 -21.09 -9.37 -0.96
CA ALA A 140 -20.91 -8.13 -1.70
C ALA A 140 -21.57 -8.23 -3.09
N SER A 141 -22.31 -7.20 -3.49
CA SER A 141 -22.87 -7.14 -4.85
C SER A 141 -21.76 -7.10 -5.91
N ARG A 142 -20.63 -6.52 -5.57
CA ARG A 142 -19.37 -6.58 -6.31
C ARG A 142 -18.19 -6.53 -5.34
N LEU A 143 -17.16 -7.33 -5.63
CA LEU A 143 -15.95 -7.42 -4.83
C LEU A 143 -14.75 -6.98 -5.65
N PHE A 144 -14.07 -5.95 -5.17
CA PHE A 144 -12.84 -5.41 -5.74
C PHE A 144 -11.70 -5.52 -4.75
N ALA A 145 -10.48 -5.59 -5.27
CA ALA A 145 -9.24 -5.45 -4.50
C ALA A 145 -8.43 -4.27 -5.04
N ASN A 146 -7.69 -3.57 -4.21
CA ASN A 146 -6.89 -2.43 -4.66
C ASN A 146 -5.70 -2.83 -5.58
N SER A 147 -5.34 -4.13 -5.62
CA SER A 147 -4.27 -4.68 -6.43
C SER A 147 -4.56 -6.13 -6.83
N ARG A 148 -3.80 -6.65 -7.80
CA ARG A 148 -3.80 -8.08 -8.13
C ARG A 148 -3.31 -8.91 -6.93
N ARG A 149 -2.28 -8.42 -6.23
CA ARG A 149 -1.76 -9.12 -5.05
C ARG A 149 -2.81 -9.33 -3.95
N VAL A 150 -3.62 -8.32 -3.67
CA VAL A 150 -4.73 -8.46 -2.70
C VAL A 150 -5.84 -9.36 -3.25
N ALA A 151 -6.14 -9.32 -4.55
CA ALA A 151 -7.09 -10.24 -5.17
C ALA A 151 -6.60 -11.71 -5.08
N GLU A 152 -5.31 -11.96 -5.30
CA GLU A 152 -4.69 -13.29 -5.14
C GLU A 152 -4.79 -13.81 -3.70
N ARG A 153 -4.57 -12.94 -2.69
CA ARG A 153 -4.76 -13.33 -1.28
C ARG A 153 -6.21 -13.66 -0.98
N LEU A 154 -7.18 -12.89 -1.47
CA LEU A 154 -8.61 -13.21 -1.31
C LEU A 154 -8.97 -14.55 -1.96
N ALA A 155 -8.40 -14.86 -3.12
CA ALA A 155 -8.59 -16.16 -3.76
C ALA A 155 -7.95 -17.30 -2.96
N HIS A 156 -6.75 -17.07 -2.41
CA HIS A 156 -6.00 -18.08 -1.67
C HIS A 156 -6.62 -18.39 -0.30
N TYR A 157 -6.92 -17.36 0.49
CA TYR A 157 -7.36 -17.56 1.89
C TYR A 157 -8.88 -17.67 2.05
N ASN A 158 -9.65 -17.07 1.14
CA ASN A 158 -11.11 -17.00 1.27
C ASN A 158 -11.85 -17.66 0.12
N GLU A 159 -11.16 -18.20 -0.89
CA GLU A 159 -11.75 -18.77 -2.11
C GLU A 159 -12.68 -17.79 -2.86
N LEU A 160 -12.40 -16.48 -2.75
CA LEU A 160 -13.20 -15.43 -3.33
C LEU A 160 -12.50 -14.79 -4.54
N THR A 161 -13.26 -14.59 -5.62
CA THR A 161 -12.77 -13.87 -6.80
C THR A 161 -13.04 -12.38 -6.63
N ALA A 162 -11.98 -11.57 -6.54
CA ALA A 162 -12.04 -10.11 -6.54
C ALA A 162 -11.44 -9.54 -7.81
N THR A 163 -12.05 -8.49 -8.36
CA THR A 163 -11.50 -7.78 -9.51
C THR A 163 -10.48 -6.74 -9.05
N PRO A 164 -9.23 -6.74 -9.52
CA PRO A 164 -8.29 -5.67 -9.25
C PRO A 164 -8.81 -4.32 -9.77
N LEU A 165 -8.82 -3.31 -8.91
CA LEU A 165 -9.23 -1.95 -9.24
C LEU A 165 -8.18 -0.97 -8.71
N TYR A 166 -7.32 -0.52 -9.60
CA TYR A 166 -6.24 0.40 -9.28
C TYR A 166 -6.75 1.83 -9.17
N HIS A 167 -6.11 2.63 -8.34
CA HIS A 167 -6.45 4.05 -8.17
C HIS A 167 -5.20 4.93 -8.12
N PRO A 168 -5.28 6.20 -8.52
CA PRO A 168 -4.11 7.08 -8.55
C PRO A 168 -3.62 7.42 -7.14
N PRO A 169 -2.32 7.73 -6.98
CA PRO A 169 -1.80 8.37 -5.78
C PRO A 169 -2.50 9.70 -5.47
N PHE A 170 -2.36 10.15 -4.24
CA PHE A 170 -2.90 11.44 -3.81
C PHE A 170 -2.26 12.60 -4.58
N ASP A 171 -3.08 13.51 -5.14
CA ASP A 171 -2.66 14.63 -5.98
C ASP A 171 -1.71 14.19 -7.12
N ALA A 172 -2.03 13.08 -7.81
CA ALA A 172 -1.22 12.48 -8.88
C ALA A 172 -0.80 13.50 -9.96
N GLU A 173 -1.65 14.47 -10.25
CA GLU A 173 -1.42 15.54 -11.23
C GLU A 173 -0.35 16.56 -10.81
N ARG A 174 0.13 16.50 -9.55
CA ARG A 174 1.13 17.43 -9.02
C ARG A 174 2.54 16.87 -9.02
N PHE A 175 2.73 15.59 -9.36
CA PHE A 175 4.05 15.01 -9.54
C PHE A 175 4.67 15.51 -10.85
N TYR A 176 5.97 15.71 -10.85
CA TYR A 176 6.74 16.22 -12.00
C TYR A 176 8.13 15.58 -12.03
N CYS A 177 8.78 15.65 -13.18
CA CYS A 177 10.15 15.19 -13.39
C CYS A 177 11.08 16.41 -13.55
N ASP A 178 12.25 16.34 -12.93
CA ASP A 178 13.31 17.32 -13.08
C ASP A 178 14.68 16.62 -13.14
N GLU A 179 15.77 17.38 -13.28
CA GLU A 179 17.13 16.84 -13.30
C GLU A 179 17.45 16.06 -12.02
N ASP A 180 18.19 14.97 -12.12
CA ASP A 180 18.61 14.22 -10.95
C ASP A 180 19.81 14.84 -10.24
N TRP A 181 19.80 14.80 -8.91
CA TRP A 181 20.89 15.28 -8.05
C TRP A 181 21.75 14.14 -7.50
N GLY A 182 21.65 12.97 -8.08
CA GLY A 182 22.50 11.83 -7.79
C GLY A 182 22.19 11.12 -6.47
N TYR A 183 20.94 11.05 -6.07
CA TYR A 183 20.54 10.27 -4.90
C TYR A 183 19.41 9.29 -5.24
N VAL A 184 19.41 8.18 -4.52
CA VAL A 184 18.27 7.25 -4.48
C VAL A 184 17.32 7.68 -3.38
N PHE A 185 16.05 7.85 -3.73
CA PHE A 185 15.01 8.26 -2.79
C PHE A 185 14.23 7.04 -2.26
N CYS A 186 14.02 7.00 -0.94
CA CYS A 186 13.26 5.94 -0.27
C CYS A 186 12.27 6.54 0.72
N PRO A 187 11.08 6.97 0.28
CA PRO A 187 10.04 7.47 1.16
C PRO A 187 9.20 6.32 1.70
N SER A 188 9.07 6.20 3.01
CA SER A 188 8.11 5.29 3.64
C SER A 188 8.05 5.52 5.15
N ARG A 189 7.03 4.95 5.82
CA ARG A 189 7.13 4.73 7.25
C ARG A 189 8.30 3.80 7.55
N LEU A 190 9.04 4.09 8.62
CA LEU A 190 10.20 3.29 9.02
C LEU A 190 9.72 2.06 9.82
N GLU A 191 9.31 1.04 9.07
CA GLU A 191 8.78 -0.22 9.60
C GLU A 191 9.55 -1.41 8.98
N SER A 192 9.64 -2.53 9.70
CA SER A 192 10.42 -3.69 9.26
C SER A 192 10.01 -4.22 7.89
N LEU A 193 8.71 -4.31 7.60
CA LEU A 193 8.20 -4.75 6.30
C LEU A 193 8.55 -3.82 5.13
N LYS A 194 9.01 -2.58 5.40
CA LYS A 194 9.44 -1.63 4.36
C LYS A 194 10.92 -1.77 4.00
N ARG A 195 11.69 -2.50 4.78
CA ARG A 195 13.08 -2.94 4.51
C ARG A 195 14.04 -1.82 4.10
N GLN A 196 13.98 -0.67 4.79
CA GLN A 196 14.99 0.39 4.58
C GLN A 196 16.38 -0.05 5.03
N ASP A 197 16.50 -0.99 5.97
CA ASP A 197 17.73 -1.67 6.36
C ASP A 197 18.44 -2.32 5.18
N LEU A 198 17.69 -2.98 4.28
CA LEU A 198 18.22 -3.57 3.05
C LEU A 198 18.91 -2.52 2.16
N LEU A 199 18.34 -1.33 2.05
CA LEU A 199 18.95 -0.21 1.30
C LEU A 199 20.16 0.37 2.04
N ILE A 200 20.12 0.45 3.38
CA ILE A 200 21.27 0.90 4.20
C ILE A 200 22.43 -0.09 4.07
N GLU A 201 22.15 -1.38 4.11
CA GLU A 201 23.18 -2.40 3.89
C GLU A 201 23.76 -2.34 2.47
N ALA A 202 22.92 -2.09 1.45
CA ALA A 202 23.35 -1.88 0.07
C ALA A 202 24.34 -0.72 -0.07
N ALA A 203 24.20 0.34 0.75
CA ALA A 203 25.10 1.49 0.72
C ALA A 203 26.57 1.14 1.01
N ARG A 204 26.83 0.02 1.68
CA ARG A 204 28.19 -0.49 1.96
C ARG A 204 28.90 -0.99 0.70
N HIS A 205 28.13 -1.45 -0.27
CA HIS A 205 28.62 -2.09 -1.49
C HIS A 205 28.69 -1.12 -2.68
N LEU A 206 28.22 0.15 -2.51
CA LEU A 206 28.24 1.16 -3.55
C LEU A 206 29.67 1.54 -3.97
N LYS A 207 29.92 1.46 -5.26
CA LYS A 207 31.17 1.92 -5.90
C LYS A 207 31.06 3.35 -6.40
N SER A 208 29.86 3.78 -6.78
CA SER A 208 29.54 5.14 -7.21
C SER A 208 29.47 6.12 -6.03
N PRO A 209 29.51 7.44 -6.27
CA PRO A 209 29.28 8.45 -5.25
C PRO A 209 27.79 8.71 -4.98
N ALA A 210 26.89 7.84 -5.44
CA ALA A 210 25.46 7.95 -5.19
C ALA A 210 25.15 8.06 -3.70
N ARG A 211 24.17 8.88 -3.36
CA ARG A 211 23.67 9.08 -2.01
C ARG A 211 22.31 8.41 -1.85
N ILE A 212 21.90 8.20 -0.61
CA ILE A 212 20.61 7.62 -0.25
C ILE A 212 19.87 8.59 0.66
N LEU A 213 18.64 8.93 0.28
CA LEU A 213 17.75 9.79 1.03
C LEU A 213 16.56 8.98 1.51
N ILE A 214 16.54 8.62 2.79
CA ILE A 214 15.44 7.90 3.42
C ILE A 214 14.57 8.91 4.16
N ALA A 215 13.31 9.00 3.75
CA ALA A 215 12.36 9.96 4.28
C ALA A 215 11.17 9.24 4.93
N GLY A 216 10.87 9.63 6.15
CA GLY A 216 9.79 9.07 6.95
C GLY A 216 10.12 8.99 8.43
N ASP A 217 9.16 8.48 9.18
CA ASP A 217 9.28 8.25 10.62
C ASP A 217 8.60 6.92 10.95
N GLY A 218 8.98 6.28 12.06
CA GLY A 218 8.41 5.00 12.48
C GLY A 218 9.26 4.27 13.51
N GLY A 219 8.80 3.09 13.91
CA GLY A 219 9.39 2.29 14.97
C GLY A 219 10.84 1.88 14.73
N GLN A 220 11.26 1.74 13.47
CA GLN A 220 12.60 1.30 13.10
C GLN A 220 13.65 2.44 13.02
N ARG A 221 13.27 3.70 13.28
CA ARG A 221 14.18 4.85 13.16
C ARG A 221 15.47 4.67 13.96
N GLY A 222 15.36 4.25 15.22
CA GLY A 222 16.51 4.03 16.09
C GLY A 222 17.44 2.93 15.58
N HIS A 223 16.88 1.84 15.10
CA HIS A 223 17.62 0.74 14.49
C HIS A 223 18.39 1.19 13.24
N TYR A 224 17.73 1.92 12.33
CA TYR A 224 18.36 2.42 11.10
C TYR A 224 19.46 3.44 11.38
N GLN A 225 19.28 4.29 12.38
CA GLN A 225 20.34 5.20 12.83
C GLN A 225 21.57 4.42 13.32
N GLN A 226 21.38 3.38 14.11
CA GLN A 226 22.46 2.51 14.59
C GLN A 226 23.18 1.78 13.45
N LEU A 227 22.45 1.33 12.40
CA LEU A 227 23.08 0.71 11.23
C LEU A 227 23.99 1.70 10.49
N ILE A 228 23.50 2.94 10.26
CA ILE A 228 24.28 4.01 9.61
C ILE A 228 25.55 4.31 10.40
N GLU A 229 25.45 4.41 11.74
CA GLU A 229 26.59 4.65 12.64
C GLU A 229 27.58 3.49 12.59
N ARG A 230 27.09 2.26 12.76
CA ARG A 230 27.90 1.03 12.75
C ARG A 230 28.72 0.91 11.48
N HIS A 231 28.13 1.22 10.33
CA HIS A 231 28.78 1.10 9.02
C HIS A 231 29.44 2.40 8.55
N ARG A 232 29.43 3.48 9.37
CA ARG A 232 30.03 4.78 9.05
C ARG A 232 29.51 5.39 7.74
N LEU A 233 28.19 5.29 7.53
CA LEU A 233 27.54 5.70 6.28
C LEU A 233 26.98 7.14 6.30
N HIS A 234 27.36 7.97 7.25
CA HIS A 234 26.81 9.35 7.42
C HIS A 234 26.93 10.23 6.18
N ASP A 235 27.99 10.06 5.39
CA ASP A 235 28.21 10.84 4.17
C ASP A 235 27.39 10.29 2.98
N ARG A 236 26.81 9.10 3.10
CA ARG A 236 26.10 8.42 2.02
C ARG A 236 24.59 8.28 2.27
N VAL A 237 24.19 8.06 3.51
CA VAL A 237 22.79 7.78 3.89
C VAL A 237 22.29 8.84 4.84
N ARG A 238 21.18 9.47 4.47
CA ARG A 238 20.51 10.50 5.28
C ARG A 238 19.09 10.07 5.64
N LEU A 239 18.78 10.06 6.94
CA LEU A 239 17.41 9.95 7.46
C LEU A 239 16.84 11.36 7.66
N THR A 240 15.82 11.75 6.89
CA THR A 240 15.27 13.13 6.96
C THR A 240 14.20 13.29 8.04
N GLY A 241 13.56 12.22 8.47
CA GLY A 241 12.36 12.28 9.30
C GLY A 241 11.11 12.60 8.47
N ARG A 242 10.11 13.17 9.14
CA ARG A 242 8.83 13.54 8.50
C ARG A 242 9.02 14.64 7.48
N PHE A 243 8.15 14.66 6.48
CA PHE A 243 8.22 15.59 5.36
C PHE A 243 6.80 16.05 4.95
N SER A 244 6.76 17.17 4.27
CA SER A 244 5.55 17.69 3.64
C SER A 244 5.33 17.09 2.24
N GLU A 245 4.11 17.18 1.73
CA GLU A 245 3.80 16.76 0.36
C GLU A 245 4.62 17.52 -0.71
N ALA A 246 4.96 18.78 -0.44
CA ALA A 246 5.80 19.57 -1.33
C ALA A 246 7.25 19.04 -1.37
N GLU A 247 7.84 18.76 -0.21
CA GLU A 247 9.18 18.16 -0.12
C GLU A 247 9.19 16.77 -0.78
N LYS A 248 8.17 15.94 -0.51
CA LYS A 248 8.03 14.62 -1.14
C LYS A 248 8.11 14.71 -2.66
N ARG A 249 7.31 15.57 -3.28
CA ARG A 249 7.30 15.74 -4.73
C ARG A 249 8.63 16.25 -5.27
N ALA A 250 9.26 17.20 -4.58
CA ALA A 250 10.57 17.70 -4.97
C ALA A 250 11.65 16.61 -4.88
N TRP A 251 11.64 15.80 -3.83
CA TRP A 251 12.59 14.69 -3.70
C TRP A 251 12.38 13.58 -4.74
N TYR A 252 11.15 13.28 -5.10
CA TYR A 252 10.89 12.40 -6.26
C TYR A 252 11.44 13.03 -7.54
N ALA A 253 11.12 14.29 -7.82
CA ALA A 253 11.49 14.96 -9.06
C ALA A 253 12.99 14.98 -9.31
N HIS A 254 13.80 15.09 -8.26
CA HIS A 254 15.27 15.19 -8.34
C HIS A 254 15.99 13.88 -7.97
N ALA A 255 15.29 12.77 -7.77
CA ALA A 255 15.92 11.48 -7.54
C ALA A 255 16.59 10.93 -8.81
N LEU A 256 17.70 10.20 -8.66
CA LEU A 256 18.28 9.36 -9.70
C LEU A 256 17.41 8.12 -9.95
N ALA A 257 16.97 7.49 -8.86
CA ALA A 257 16.04 6.37 -8.83
C ALA A 257 15.27 6.38 -7.50
N VAL A 258 14.19 5.61 -7.44
CA VAL A 258 13.41 5.42 -6.22
C VAL A 258 13.54 3.98 -5.76
N PHE A 259 13.97 3.77 -4.52
CA PHE A 259 13.96 2.44 -3.92
C PHE A 259 12.65 2.20 -3.18
N PHE A 260 11.98 1.12 -3.54
CA PHE A 260 10.84 0.61 -2.81
C PHE A 260 10.81 -0.92 -2.88
N GLY A 261 11.48 -1.56 -1.94
CA GLY A 261 11.62 -3.02 -1.84
C GLY A 261 10.94 -3.60 -0.59
N PRO A 262 9.66 -3.31 -0.32
CA PRO A 262 8.96 -3.85 0.85
C PRO A 262 8.81 -5.37 0.73
N ARG A 263 8.49 -6.03 1.86
CA ARG A 263 8.08 -7.43 1.84
C ARG A 263 6.57 -7.51 1.64
N ASP A 264 6.14 -8.12 0.56
CA ASP A 264 4.75 -8.43 0.22
C ASP A 264 3.76 -7.27 0.44
N GLU A 265 4.03 -6.13 -0.20
CA GLU A 265 3.20 -4.93 -0.14
C GLU A 265 1.85 -5.14 -0.83
N ASP A 266 0.81 -4.53 -0.30
CA ASP A 266 -0.54 -4.64 -0.84
C ASP A 266 -0.71 -3.90 -2.17
N TYR A 267 -0.25 -2.63 -2.25
CA TYR A 267 -0.44 -1.78 -3.43
C TYR A 267 0.84 -1.07 -3.88
N GLY A 268 1.43 -0.25 -3.00
CA GLY A 268 2.69 0.41 -3.27
C GLY A 268 2.58 1.74 -4.01
N TYR A 269 1.92 2.74 -3.41
CA TYR A 269 1.85 4.10 -3.95
C TYR A 269 3.19 4.68 -4.38
N ILE A 270 4.26 4.36 -3.66
CA ILE A 270 5.62 4.85 -3.91
C ILE A 270 6.07 4.52 -5.34
N THR A 271 5.71 3.33 -5.84
CA THR A 271 5.98 2.92 -7.22
C THR A 271 5.29 3.84 -8.22
N LEU A 272 4.00 4.11 -8.01
CA LEU A 272 3.22 4.97 -8.90
C LEU A 272 3.64 6.45 -8.81
N GLU A 273 4.00 6.92 -7.61
CA GLU A 273 4.55 8.27 -7.39
C GLU A 273 5.89 8.46 -8.11
N ALA A 274 6.77 7.43 -8.07
CA ALA A 274 8.02 7.42 -8.82
C ALA A 274 7.80 7.45 -10.33
N MET A 275 6.88 6.62 -10.85
CA MET A 275 6.50 6.60 -12.26
C MET A 275 5.94 7.94 -12.71
N LEU A 276 5.04 8.56 -11.94
CA LEU A 276 4.51 9.91 -12.22
C LEU A 276 5.61 10.97 -12.24
N SER A 277 6.68 10.77 -11.44
CA SER A 277 7.85 11.65 -11.42
C SER A 277 8.90 11.30 -12.47
N GLY A 278 8.62 10.38 -13.39
CA GLY A 278 9.55 9.95 -14.45
C GLY A 278 10.84 9.35 -13.90
N LYS A 279 10.79 8.65 -12.76
CA LYS A 279 11.96 8.04 -12.11
C LYS A 279 11.87 6.52 -12.13
N PRO A 280 12.98 5.82 -12.46
CA PRO A 280 13.00 4.36 -12.42
C PRO A 280 12.88 3.86 -10.98
N VAL A 281 12.26 2.71 -10.81
CA VAL A 281 12.02 2.08 -9.51
C VAL A 281 12.96 0.90 -9.31
N ILE A 282 13.59 0.82 -8.16
CA ILE A 282 14.31 -0.37 -7.68
C ILE A 282 13.41 -1.06 -6.68
N THR A 283 12.97 -2.27 -6.99
CA THR A 283 12.10 -3.10 -6.13
C THR A 283 12.61 -4.52 -6.04
N CYS A 284 12.04 -5.33 -5.13
CA CYS A 284 12.47 -6.71 -4.93
C CYS A 284 11.45 -7.71 -5.51
N GLU A 285 11.92 -8.93 -5.81
CA GLU A 285 11.11 -10.00 -6.38
C GLU A 285 9.92 -10.38 -5.49
N ASP A 286 10.07 -10.23 -4.18
CA ASP A 286 9.08 -10.53 -3.15
C ASP A 286 8.27 -9.30 -2.67
N SER A 287 8.33 -8.18 -3.41
CA SER A 287 7.71 -6.92 -2.98
C SER A 287 6.18 -6.85 -3.15
N GLY A 288 5.55 -7.84 -3.77
CA GLY A 288 4.08 -7.86 -3.95
C GLY A 288 3.59 -6.81 -4.95
N GLY A 289 2.67 -5.92 -4.54
CA GLY A 289 2.04 -4.92 -5.40
C GLY A 289 2.98 -4.06 -6.26
N PRO A 290 4.13 -3.59 -5.80
CA PRO A 290 5.11 -2.89 -6.64
C PRO A 290 5.48 -3.62 -7.94
N ARG A 291 5.54 -4.95 -7.90
CA ARG A 291 5.87 -5.79 -9.07
C ARG A 291 4.80 -5.78 -10.17
N GLU A 292 3.62 -5.31 -9.88
CA GLU A 292 2.54 -5.19 -10.87
C GLU A 292 2.81 -4.05 -11.87
N PHE A 293 3.69 -3.12 -11.50
CA PHE A 293 3.96 -1.90 -12.25
C PHE A 293 5.38 -1.81 -12.79
N VAL A 294 6.36 -2.51 -12.16
CA VAL A 294 7.77 -2.43 -12.55
C VAL A 294 8.12 -3.58 -13.48
N GLU A 295 8.54 -3.25 -14.69
CA GLU A 295 9.11 -4.17 -15.67
C GLU A 295 10.63 -4.06 -15.61
N HIS A 296 11.30 -5.23 -15.34
CA HIS A 296 12.75 -5.30 -15.16
C HIS A 296 13.48 -4.83 -16.43
N ASP A 297 14.48 -3.97 -16.24
CA ASP A 297 15.28 -3.32 -17.30
C ASP A 297 14.50 -2.42 -18.29
N GLU A 298 13.18 -2.27 -18.10
CA GLU A 298 12.36 -1.38 -18.93
C GLU A 298 11.89 -0.13 -18.17
N THR A 299 11.27 -0.31 -16.99
CA THR A 299 10.75 0.80 -16.18
C THR A 299 11.45 0.93 -14.83
N GLY A 300 12.35 0.00 -14.53
CA GLY A 300 13.11 -0.09 -13.30
C GLY A 300 13.80 -1.43 -13.14
N TRP A 301 14.15 -1.78 -11.92
CA TRP A 301 14.81 -3.04 -11.60
C TRP A 301 13.98 -3.84 -10.61
N VAL A 302 13.75 -5.12 -10.93
CA VAL A 302 13.17 -6.12 -10.02
C VAL A 302 14.30 -7.08 -9.66
N LEU A 303 14.72 -7.11 -8.39
CA LEU A 303 15.95 -7.74 -7.94
C LEU A 303 15.70 -8.71 -6.79
N PRO A 304 16.58 -9.69 -6.57
CA PRO A 304 16.63 -10.40 -5.29
C PRO A 304 16.73 -9.39 -4.13
N ALA A 305 16.15 -9.73 -2.97
CA ALA A 305 16.22 -8.89 -1.78
C ALA A 305 17.62 -8.99 -1.11
N GLU A 306 18.65 -8.64 -1.86
CA GLU A 306 20.06 -8.73 -1.50
C GLU A 306 20.74 -7.37 -1.61
N PRO A 307 21.52 -6.93 -0.58
CA PRO A 307 22.20 -5.64 -0.60
C PRO A 307 23.10 -5.43 -1.81
N GLU A 308 23.83 -6.46 -2.22
CA GLU A 308 24.77 -6.41 -3.36
C GLU A 308 24.03 -6.18 -4.68
N ALA A 309 22.90 -6.84 -4.89
CA ALA A 309 22.09 -6.68 -6.10
C ALA A 309 21.52 -5.25 -6.19
N ILE A 310 21.04 -4.72 -5.08
CA ILE A 310 20.52 -3.35 -5.01
C ILE A 310 21.64 -2.34 -5.24
N ALA A 311 22.81 -2.52 -4.63
CA ALA A 311 23.97 -1.67 -4.84
C ALA A 311 24.42 -1.66 -6.31
N ALA A 312 24.44 -2.83 -6.96
CA ALA A 312 24.79 -2.96 -8.39
C ALA A 312 23.82 -2.16 -9.27
N ALA A 313 22.52 -2.23 -9.02
CA ALA A 313 21.52 -1.45 -9.76
C ALA A 313 21.67 0.06 -9.54
N ILE A 314 21.98 0.49 -8.32
CA ILE A 314 22.27 1.91 -8.02
C ILE A 314 23.53 2.38 -8.75
N ASP A 315 24.59 1.57 -8.77
CA ASP A 315 25.82 1.88 -9.49
C ASP A 315 25.60 1.92 -11.01
N GLN A 316 24.78 1.02 -11.55
CA GLN A 316 24.36 1.04 -12.95
C GLN A 316 23.57 2.32 -13.29
N ALA A 317 22.58 2.69 -12.44
CA ALA A 317 21.82 3.92 -12.59
C ALA A 317 22.72 5.16 -12.60
N TRP A 318 23.74 5.19 -11.74
CA TRP A 318 24.73 6.26 -11.67
C TRP A 318 25.63 6.30 -12.91
N ALA A 319 26.10 5.17 -13.37
CA ALA A 319 27.03 5.06 -14.51
C ALA A 319 26.37 5.45 -15.85
N ASP A 320 25.08 5.13 -16.01
CA ASP A 320 24.30 5.50 -17.20
C ASP A 320 23.00 6.23 -16.80
N ARG A 321 23.14 7.52 -16.45
CA ARG A 321 22.02 8.39 -16.09
C ARG A 321 21.03 8.62 -17.24
N ALA A 322 21.53 8.57 -18.48
CA ALA A 322 20.67 8.69 -19.66
C ALA A 322 19.72 7.52 -19.77
N ARG A 323 20.22 6.30 -19.59
CA ARG A 323 19.41 5.08 -19.57
C ARG A 323 18.43 5.09 -18.39
N SER A 324 18.87 5.50 -17.20
CA SER A 324 17.98 5.64 -16.04
C SER A 324 16.83 6.62 -16.29
N ALA A 325 17.12 7.74 -16.93
CA ALA A 325 16.07 8.71 -17.30
C ALA A 325 15.13 8.14 -18.39
N GLU A 326 15.60 7.32 -19.32
CA GLU A 326 14.76 6.60 -20.29
C GLU A 326 13.81 5.62 -19.59
N MET A 327 14.33 4.80 -18.67
CA MET A 327 13.53 3.87 -17.88
C MET A 327 12.45 4.63 -17.06
N GLY A 328 12.79 5.76 -16.47
CA GLY A 328 11.84 6.62 -15.76
C GLY A 328 10.72 7.14 -16.67
N ARG A 329 11.07 7.61 -17.88
CA ARG A 329 10.07 8.02 -18.90
C ARG A 329 9.21 6.86 -19.37
N ALA A 330 9.78 5.67 -19.53
CA ALA A 330 9.04 4.46 -19.89
C ALA A 330 8.02 4.10 -18.80
N GLY A 331 8.43 4.20 -17.52
CA GLY A 331 7.54 4.02 -16.36
C GLY A 331 6.39 5.04 -16.35
N GLN A 332 6.68 6.32 -16.58
CA GLN A 332 5.65 7.35 -16.66
C GLN A 332 4.64 7.07 -17.79
N ALA A 333 5.14 6.67 -18.97
CA ALA A 333 4.29 6.29 -20.08
C ALA A 333 3.46 5.04 -19.76
N ALA A 334 4.01 4.05 -19.05
CA ALA A 334 3.30 2.86 -18.61
C ALA A 334 2.16 3.20 -17.65
N TYR A 335 2.40 4.09 -16.67
CA TYR A 335 1.34 4.59 -15.77
C TYR A 335 0.17 5.21 -16.56
N HIS A 336 0.47 6.09 -17.52
CA HIS A 336 -0.58 6.73 -18.32
C HIS A 336 -1.33 5.73 -19.22
N ARG A 337 -0.65 4.75 -19.80
CA ARG A 337 -1.29 3.68 -20.60
C ARG A 337 -2.21 2.79 -19.76
N ALA A 338 -1.87 2.57 -18.49
CA ALA A 338 -2.69 1.76 -17.59
C ALA A 338 -4.04 2.42 -17.25
N GLY A 339 -4.25 3.70 -17.57
CA GLY A 339 -5.51 4.40 -17.38
C GLY A 339 -5.94 4.53 -15.92
N ILE A 340 -4.97 4.50 -14.98
CA ILE A 340 -5.23 4.58 -13.55
C ILE A 340 -5.76 5.98 -13.21
N GLY A 341 -7.07 6.08 -12.99
CA GLY A 341 -7.74 7.36 -12.77
C GLY A 341 -9.04 7.25 -11.98
N TRP A 342 -9.38 8.32 -11.25
CA TRP A 342 -10.58 8.32 -10.42
C TRP A 342 -11.88 8.23 -11.22
N GLN A 343 -11.93 8.72 -12.46
CA GLN A 343 -13.10 8.58 -13.32
C GLN A 343 -13.45 7.11 -13.58
N GLN A 344 -12.42 6.30 -13.95
CA GLN A 344 -12.58 4.87 -14.17
C GLN A 344 -13.00 4.15 -12.87
N VAL A 345 -12.38 4.52 -11.74
CA VAL A 345 -12.70 3.96 -10.43
C VAL A 345 -14.17 4.21 -10.07
N VAL A 346 -14.64 5.45 -10.19
CA VAL A 346 -16.01 5.82 -9.85
C VAL A 346 -17.00 5.06 -10.76
N ALA A 347 -16.80 5.08 -12.08
CA ALA A 347 -17.66 4.37 -13.02
C ALA A 347 -17.73 2.87 -12.68
N THR A 348 -16.58 2.26 -12.37
CA THR A 348 -16.50 0.83 -11.98
C THR A 348 -17.20 0.55 -10.67
N LEU A 349 -16.98 1.34 -9.61
CA LEU A 349 -17.61 1.15 -8.31
C LEU A 349 -19.15 1.35 -8.38
N LEU A 350 -19.63 2.26 -9.21
CA LEU A 350 -21.05 2.54 -9.32
C LEU A 350 -21.77 1.63 -10.35
N GLY A 351 -21.01 0.97 -11.23
CA GLY A 351 -21.56 0.13 -12.31
C GLY A 351 -22.06 0.95 -13.48
N GLU A 352 -21.48 2.12 -13.68
CA GLU A 352 -21.72 2.98 -14.81
C GLU A 352 -20.78 2.53 -15.94
N GLY A 353 -21.34 2.02 -17.05
CA GLY A 353 -20.55 1.61 -18.23
C GLY A 353 -20.22 0.12 -18.33
N ALA A 354 -21.04 -0.76 -17.74
CA ALA A 354 -21.05 -2.20 -18.03
C ALA A 354 -22.03 -2.51 -19.15
#